data_36557e8c869319c9388d6533268b718f
#
_entry.id   36557e8c869319c9388d6533268b718f
#
_cell.length_a   1.000
_cell.length_b   1.000
_cell.length_c   1.000
_cell.angle_alpha   90.00
_cell.angle_beta   90.00
_cell.angle_gamma   90.00
#
_symmetry.space_group_name_H-M   'P 1'
#
loop_
_entity.id
_entity.type
_entity.pdbx_description
1 polymer ?
#
loop_
_entity_poly.entity_id
_entity_poly.type
_entity_poly.pdbx_seq_one_letter_code
_entity_poly.pdbx_strand_id
1 'polypeptide(L)'
;MKLTHALPPDPIFSTAHAYAMGWCRRTLAEARAAGRCHSVLRGWYAHGPSPASPVDRHLETVAATHLEHEGRLVTSAVSACLYHGLPVDDRDLARVMVTRRASDDGATPAAHGTSTSRVLIRSSCRPEDVDDRAPVLTPAAAVVEYALQSGLPAGVAAGDAALRAGVATVEGITAAIGRRGGRNGIRRVSMLPGLLDPLAENGGESKARLALVQVGFDLESQVWVETSIGWFRPDWRVRGTATLIELDGVAKCLDEQGRLVTSRVRGDRTRDRALESTGHRVVHLSMDDIAARDTLRPLVVQHAGDALQKPTPPALSARTRPNGQGWGATG
;
A
#
# COMPACT_ATOMS: atom_id res chain seq x y z
N MET A 1 13.34 -44.40 -22.08
CA MET A 1 12.31 -43.86 -21.16
C MET A 1 13.02 -42.95 -20.13
N LYS A 2 12.98 -41.62 -20.29
CA LYS A 2 13.57 -40.72 -19.30
C LYS A 2 12.72 -40.79 -18.04
N LEU A 3 13.28 -41.30 -16.94
CA LEU A 3 12.65 -41.24 -15.62
C LEU A 3 12.46 -39.77 -15.26
N THR A 4 11.26 -39.25 -15.51
CA THR A 4 10.86 -37.91 -15.01
C THR A 4 10.59 -38.07 -13.52
N HIS A 5 11.56 -37.68 -12.68
CA HIS A 5 11.34 -37.62 -11.23
C HIS A 5 10.10 -36.78 -10.94
N ALA A 6 9.20 -37.29 -10.09
CA ALA A 6 8.08 -36.50 -9.57
C ALA A 6 8.63 -35.29 -8.85
N LEU A 7 7.92 -34.17 -8.91
CA LEU A 7 8.24 -32.99 -8.08
C LEU A 7 8.06 -33.35 -6.60
N PRO A 8 8.85 -32.74 -5.68
CA PRO A 8 8.56 -32.79 -4.26
C PRO A 8 7.09 -32.40 -3.97
N PRO A 9 6.41 -33.01 -2.97
CA PRO A 9 4.99 -32.76 -2.73
C PRO A 9 4.69 -31.33 -2.34
N ASP A 10 5.64 -30.66 -1.66
CA ASP A 10 5.47 -29.30 -1.22
C ASP A 10 5.61 -28.31 -2.38
N PRO A 11 4.73 -27.30 -2.50
CA PRO A 11 4.78 -26.32 -3.58
C PRO A 11 6.09 -25.52 -3.60
N ILE A 12 6.75 -25.36 -2.43
CA ILE A 12 8.08 -24.77 -2.27
C ILE A 12 8.98 -25.82 -1.59
N PHE A 13 10.12 -26.09 -2.18
CA PHE A 13 11.03 -27.15 -1.72
C PHE A 13 12.50 -26.71 -1.80
N SER A 14 13.33 -27.30 -0.92
CA SER A 14 14.79 -27.07 -0.92
C SER A 14 15.53 -28.02 -1.87
N THR A 15 16.77 -27.67 -2.23
CA THR A 15 17.70 -28.56 -2.91
C THR A 15 17.90 -29.86 -2.13
N ALA A 16 18.00 -29.80 -0.79
CA ALA A 16 18.16 -30.96 0.07
C ALA A 16 16.95 -31.92 -0.05
N HIS A 17 15.73 -31.36 -0.03
CA HIS A 17 14.49 -32.15 -0.21
C HIS A 17 14.47 -32.85 -1.57
N ALA A 18 14.78 -32.12 -2.65
CA ALA A 18 14.85 -32.73 -3.99
C ALA A 18 15.88 -33.85 -4.06
N TYR A 19 17.06 -33.70 -3.45
CA TYR A 19 18.10 -34.70 -3.43
C TYR A 19 17.72 -35.94 -2.59
N ALA A 20 17.02 -35.73 -1.47
CA ALA A 20 16.47 -36.85 -0.68
C ALA A 20 15.46 -37.71 -1.48
N MET A 21 14.78 -37.09 -2.47
CA MET A 21 13.88 -37.77 -3.41
C MET A 21 14.59 -38.36 -4.63
N GLY A 22 15.93 -38.45 -4.61
CA GLY A 22 16.72 -39.04 -5.69
C GLY A 22 17.05 -38.12 -6.86
N TRP A 23 16.76 -36.83 -6.74
CA TRP A 23 17.20 -35.84 -7.74
C TRP A 23 18.70 -35.62 -7.66
N CYS A 24 19.27 -35.10 -8.74
CA CYS A 24 20.64 -34.60 -8.76
C CYS A 24 20.66 -33.18 -9.39
N ARG A 25 21.83 -32.56 -9.39
CA ARG A 25 22.00 -31.20 -9.98
C ARG A 25 21.51 -31.15 -11.42
N ARG A 26 21.75 -32.20 -12.21
CA ARG A 26 21.32 -32.27 -13.63
C ARG A 26 19.81 -32.35 -13.74
N THR A 27 19.15 -33.26 -13.02
CA THR A 27 17.67 -33.41 -13.07
C THR A 27 16.96 -32.17 -12.60
N LEU A 28 17.49 -31.45 -11.62
CA LEU A 28 16.98 -30.18 -11.16
C LEU A 28 17.11 -29.07 -12.23
N ALA A 29 18.25 -29.01 -12.93
CA ALA A 29 18.47 -28.10 -14.04
C ALA A 29 17.53 -28.38 -15.23
N GLU A 30 17.33 -29.66 -15.58
CA GLU A 30 16.39 -30.10 -16.62
C GLU A 30 14.94 -29.76 -16.25
N ALA A 31 14.52 -29.92 -15.00
CA ALA A 31 13.20 -29.56 -14.52
C ALA A 31 12.95 -28.05 -14.62
N ARG A 32 13.96 -27.23 -14.28
CA ARG A 32 13.90 -25.77 -14.44
C ARG A 32 13.80 -25.35 -15.90
N ALA A 33 14.64 -25.93 -16.76
CA ALA A 33 14.62 -25.67 -18.21
C ALA A 33 13.29 -26.05 -18.86
N ALA A 34 12.62 -27.09 -18.33
CA ALA A 34 11.29 -27.52 -18.77
C ALA A 34 10.14 -26.73 -18.12
N GLY A 35 10.40 -25.71 -17.32
CA GLY A 35 9.37 -24.89 -16.64
C GLY A 35 8.58 -25.64 -15.56
N ARG A 36 9.03 -26.85 -15.13
CA ARG A 36 8.35 -27.60 -14.06
C ARG A 36 8.57 -27.01 -12.68
N CYS A 37 9.67 -26.28 -12.49
CA CYS A 37 9.95 -25.50 -11.29
C CYS A 37 10.82 -24.30 -11.64
N HIS A 38 10.85 -23.31 -10.76
CA HIS A 38 11.72 -22.13 -10.87
C HIS A 38 12.45 -21.85 -9.55
N SER A 39 13.50 -21.05 -9.59
CA SER A 39 14.29 -20.65 -8.42
C SER A 39 13.64 -19.47 -7.71
N VAL A 40 13.35 -19.61 -6.43
CA VAL A 40 12.82 -18.54 -5.55
C VAL A 40 13.95 -17.87 -4.79
N LEU A 41 14.73 -18.62 -4.04
CA LEU A 41 15.96 -18.23 -3.34
C LEU A 41 17.10 -19.19 -3.69
N ARG A 42 18.31 -18.88 -3.24
CA ARG A 42 19.44 -19.79 -3.39
C ARG A 42 19.14 -21.09 -2.66
N GLY A 43 19.06 -22.20 -3.41
CA GLY A 43 18.75 -23.53 -2.86
C GLY A 43 17.26 -23.79 -2.62
N TRP A 44 16.38 -22.87 -2.98
CA TRP A 44 14.92 -23.01 -2.86
C TRP A 44 14.22 -22.83 -4.21
N TYR A 45 13.22 -23.62 -4.45
CA TYR A 45 12.48 -23.71 -5.70
C TYR A 45 10.97 -23.76 -5.43
N ALA A 46 10.19 -23.29 -6.38
CA ALA A 46 8.73 -23.43 -6.40
C ALA A 46 8.28 -24.19 -7.66
N HIS A 47 7.11 -24.81 -7.60
CA HIS A 47 6.51 -25.52 -8.73
C HIS A 47 6.14 -24.55 -9.86
N GLY A 48 6.20 -25.05 -11.09
CA GLY A 48 5.79 -24.30 -12.28
C GLY A 48 6.77 -23.21 -12.72
N PRO A 49 6.35 -22.40 -13.69
CA PRO A 49 7.10 -21.23 -14.15
C PRO A 49 7.07 -20.11 -13.11
N SER A 50 8.07 -19.22 -13.16
CA SER A 50 8.08 -18.03 -12.27
C SER A 50 6.84 -17.17 -12.49
N PRO A 51 6.12 -16.76 -11.44
CA PRO A 51 4.94 -15.92 -11.56
C PRO A 51 5.23 -14.61 -12.30
N ALA A 52 4.29 -14.15 -13.13
CA ALA A 52 4.38 -12.86 -13.80
C ALA A 52 4.20 -11.71 -12.80
N SER A 53 3.32 -11.92 -11.79
CA SER A 53 3.02 -10.92 -10.76
C SER A 53 4.21 -10.69 -9.83
N PRO A 54 4.64 -9.42 -9.60
CA PRO A 54 5.64 -9.10 -8.58
C PRO A 54 5.19 -9.50 -7.17
N VAL A 55 3.90 -9.40 -6.88
CA VAL A 55 3.28 -9.78 -5.60
C VAL A 55 3.48 -11.28 -5.34
N ASP A 56 3.14 -12.13 -6.32
CA ASP A 56 3.24 -13.57 -6.17
C ASP A 56 4.70 -14.01 -5.98
N ARG A 57 5.63 -13.43 -6.76
CA ARG A 57 7.08 -13.67 -6.58
C ARG A 57 7.57 -13.26 -5.19
N HIS A 58 7.04 -12.16 -4.66
CA HIS A 58 7.36 -11.70 -3.31
C HIS A 58 6.86 -12.67 -2.24
N LEU A 59 5.60 -13.11 -2.35
CA LEU A 59 4.99 -14.08 -1.42
C LEU A 59 5.70 -15.45 -1.44
N GLU A 60 6.08 -15.95 -2.61
CA GLU A 60 6.91 -17.16 -2.71
C GLU A 60 8.26 -16.99 -1.99
N THR A 61 8.88 -15.81 -2.13
CA THR A 61 10.15 -15.50 -1.46
C THR A 61 9.98 -15.42 0.07
N VAL A 62 8.85 -14.86 0.55
CA VAL A 62 8.49 -14.86 1.99
C VAL A 62 8.38 -16.30 2.50
N ALA A 63 7.62 -17.15 1.79
CA ALA A 63 7.42 -18.55 2.19
C ALA A 63 8.74 -19.33 2.22
N ALA A 64 9.57 -19.22 1.18
CA ALA A 64 10.89 -19.84 1.14
C ALA A 64 11.80 -19.35 2.28
N THR A 65 11.72 -18.05 2.64
CA THR A 65 12.48 -17.48 3.74
C THR A 65 12.07 -18.08 5.09
N HIS A 66 10.77 -18.27 5.33
CA HIS A 66 10.29 -18.92 6.55
C HIS A 66 10.71 -20.37 6.65
N LEU A 67 10.67 -21.12 5.53
CA LEU A 67 11.13 -22.50 5.47
C LEU A 67 12.64 -22.61 5.73
N GLU A 68 13.45 -21.73 5.13
CA GLU A 68 14.91 -21.70 5.33
C GLU A 68 15.29 -21.44 6.79
N HIS A 69 14.53 -20.59 7.48
CA HIS A 69 14.80 -20.18 8.85
C HIS A 69 13.92 -20.90 9.89
N GLU A 70 13.22 -21.98 9.51
CA GLU A 70 12.42 -22.81 10.43
C GLU A 70 11.44 -22.02 11.29
N GLY A 71 10.82 -20.97 10.74
CA GLY A 71 9.85 -20.13 11.43
C GLY A 71 10.43 -19.20 12.51
N ARG A 72 11.76 -19.09 12.62
CA ARG A 72 12.41 -18.20 13.61
C ARG A 72 12.33 -16.71 13.26
N LEU A 73 11.90 -16.39 12.07
CA LEU A 73 11.72 -15.01 11.60
C LEU A 73 10.25 -14.60 11.63
N VAL A 74 10.02 -13.31 11.65
CA VAL A 74 8.70 -12.67 11.59
C VAL A 74 8.67 -11.79 10.36
N THR A 75 7.66 -11.95 9.51
CA THR A 75 7.42 -11.08 8.35
C THR A 75 7.14 -9.66 8.80
N SER A 76 7.79 -8.65 8.18
CA SER A 76 7.75 -7.25 8.63
C SER A 76 7.60 -6.26 7.49
N ALA A 77 7.38 -5.00 7.82
CA ALA A 77 7.33 -3.85 6.91
C ALA A 77 6.47 -4.12 5.66
N VAL A 78 6.99 -3.88 4.43
CA VAL A 78 6.25 -4.08 3.17
C VAL A 78 5.68 -5.50 3.05
N SER A 79 6.45 -6.53 3.45
CA SER A 79 6.00 -7.93 3.36
C SER A 79 4.83 -8.22 4.32
N ALA A 80 4.83 -7.62 5.52
CA ALA A 80 3.73 -7.74 6.46
C ALA A 80 2.49 -6.93 6.01
N CYS A 81 2.69 -5.73 5.47
CA CYS A 81 1.60 -4.95 4.87
C CYS A 81 0.92 -5.74 3.75
N LEU A 82 1.71 -6.34 2.85
CA LEU A 82 1.18 -7.19 1.78
C LEU A 82 0.40 -8.40 2.31
N TYR A 83 0.91 -9.06 3.36
CA TYR A 83 0.22 -10.18 4.02
C TYR A 83 -1.15 -9.78 4.56
N HIS A 84 -1.28 -8.57 5.12
CA HIS A 84 -2.53 -8.03 5.64
C HIS A 84 -3.42 -7.38 4.56
N GLY A 85 -3.08 -7.48 3.27
CA GLY A 85 -3.84 -6.88 2.17
C GLY A 85 -3.79 -5.35 2.14
N LEU A 86 -2.80 -4.74 2.80
CA LEU A 86 -2.59 -3.29 2.79
C LEU A 86 -1.84 -2.85 1.52
N PRO A 87 -2.10 -1.65 1.00
CA PRO A 87 -1.43 -1.16 -0.20
C PRO A 87 0.08 -1.00 0.03
N VAL A 88 0.83 -1.44 -0.96
CA VAL A 88 2.29 -1.33 -1.00
C VAL A 88 2.75 -0.84 -2.38
N ASP A 89 3.93 -0.23 -2.43
CA ASP A 89 4.53 0.19 -3.69
C ASP A 89 5.26 -0.97 -4.37
N ASP A 90 5.06 -1.16 -5.67
CA ASP A 90 5.69 -2.24 -6.45
C ASP A 90 7.22 -2.23 -6.34
N ARG A 91 7.84 -1.04 -6.28
CA ARG A 91 9.29 -0.89 -6.09
C ARG A 91 9.80 -1.51 -4.79
N ASP A 92 8.95 -1.56 -3.75
CA ASP A 92 9.32 -2.10 -2.45
C ASP A 92 9.24 -3.64 -2.41
N LEU A 93 8.55 -4.26 -3.39
CA LEU A 93 8.44 -5.72 -3.54
C LEU A 93 9.74 -6.40 -3.98
N ALA A 94 10.76 -5.64 -4.37
CA ALA A 94 12.05 -6.20 -4.77
C ALA A 94 12.78 -6.95 -3.64
N ARG A 95 12.43 -6.66 -2.37
CA ARG A 95 13.04 -7.29 -1.19
C ARG A 95 12.00 -7.70 -0.16
N VAL A 96 12.11 -8.94 0.28
CA VAL A 96 11.37 -9.46 1.44
C VAL A 96 11.95 -8.88 2.72
N MET A 97 11.07 -8.41 3.58
CA MET A 97 11.42 -7.81 4.86
C MET A 97 11.00 -8.74 6.00
N VAL A 98 11.96 -9.14 6.80
CA VAL A 98 11.74 -9.97 7.99
C VAL A 98 12.51 -9.42 9.19
N THR A 99 12.09 -9.79 10.39
CA THR A 99 12.73 -9.42 11.65
C THR A 99 12.86 -10.66 12.53
N ARG A 100 13.72 -10.61 13.55
CA ARG A 100 13.82 -11.66 14.56
C ARG A 100 12.86 -11.36 15.72
N ARG A 101 12.37 -12.39 16.40
CA ARG A 101 11.74 -12.21 17.71
C ARG A 101 12.81 -11.76 18.70
N ALA A 102 12.50 -10.79 19.55
CA ALA A 102 13.33 -10.52 20.71
C ALA A 102 13.31 -11.77 21.61
N SER A 103 14.46 -12.17 22.15
CA SER A 103 14.50 -13.17 23.22
C SER A 103 13.92 -12.53 24.49
N ASP A 104 13.28 -13.32 25.34
CA ASP A 104 12.69 -12.87 26.62
C ASP A 104 13.75 -12.22 27.53
N ASP A 105 15.02 -12.52 27.34
CA ASP A 105 16.16 -11.96 28.11
C ASP A 105 16.57 -10.54 27.65
N GLY A 106 15.86 -9.91 26.72
CA GLY A 106 16.17 -8.57 26.19
C GLY A 106 17.48 -8.49 25.40
N ALA A 107 18.17 -9.59 25.20
CA ALA A 107 19.37 -9.66 24.38
C ALA A 107 18.95 -9.45 22.91
N THR A 108 19.25 -8.31 22.34
CA THR A 108 19.14 -8.09 20.90
C THR A 108 20.18 -9.00 20.23
N PRO A 109 19.77 -10.02 19.46
CA PRO A 109 20.73 -10.79 18.70
C PRO A 109 21.54 -9.82 17.85
N ALA A 110 22.87 -9.93 17.90
CA ALA A 110 23.75 -9.06 17.13
C ALA A 110 23.24 -8.94 15.69
N ALA A 111 23.21 -7.72 15.17
CA ALA A 111 22.61 -7.37 13.88
C ALA A 111 23.41 -7.93 12.69
N HIS A 112 23.70 -9.21 12.70
CA HIS A 112 24.31 -9.94 11.59
C HIS A 112 23.19 -10.63 10.79
N GLY A 113 22.31 -9.79 10.21
CA GLY A 113 21.47 -10.26 9.14
C GLY A 113 22.35 -10.48 7.92
N THR A 114 22.53 -11.72 7.48
CA THR A 114 22.97 -11.99 6.12
C THR A 114 21.91 -11.47 5.17
N SER A 115 22.02 -10.18 4.86
CA SER A 115 21.21 -9.55 3.83
C SER A 115 21.61 -10.19 2.51
N THR A 116 20.73 -11.02 1.96
CA THR A 116 20.83 -11.39 0.56
C THR A 116 20.29 -10.22 -0.29
N SER A 117 20.55 -10.24 -1.59
CA SER A 117 19.98 -9.22 -2.49
C SER A 117 18.44 -9.18 -2.47
N ARG A 118 17.76 -10.24 -2.01
CA ARG A 118 16.30 -10.40 -2.00
C ARG A 118 15.66 -10.42 -0.62
N VAL A 119 16.40 -10.70 0.45
CA VAL A 119 15.86 -10.79 1.82
C VAL A 119 16.65 -9.90 2.74
N LEU A 120 15.98 -9.01 3.45
CA LEU A 120 16.58 -8.14 4.46
C LEU A 120 16.04 -8.54 5.85
N ILE A 121 16.95 -9.02 6.70
CA ILE A 121 16.65 -9.35 8.09
C ILE A 121 17.01 -8.12 8.93
N ARG A 122 16.02 -7.49 9.54
CA ARG A 122 16.20 -6.34 10.43
C ARG A 122 16.27 -6.76 11.90
N SER A 123 16.52 -5.77 12.75
CA SER A 123 16.53 -5.92 14.21
C SER A 123 15.24 -6.55 14.76
N SER A 124 15.32 -7.11 15.96
CA SER A 124 14.22 -7.82 16.63
C SER A 124 12.94 -6.99 16.78
N CYS A 125 11.80 -7.65 16.70
CA CYS A 125 10.49 -7.14 17.09
C CYS A 125 10.14 -7.61 18.50
N ARG A 126 9.27 -6.87 19.19
CA ARG A 126 8.73 -7.29 20.48
C ARG A 126 7.62 -8.33 20.30
N PRO A 127 7.37 -9.20 21.28
CA PRO A 127 6.28 -10.18 21.20
C PRO A 127 4.92 -9.55 20.90
N GLU A 128 4.61 -8.39 21.51
CA GLU A 128 3.34 -7.68 21.37
C GLU A 128 3.09 -7.11 19.97
N ASP A 129 4.15 -7.06 19.15
CA ASP A 129 4.05 -6.63 17.75
C ASP A 129 3.85 -7.79 16.77
N VAL A 130 3.83 -9.03 17.26
CA VAL A 130 3.65 -10.23 16.41
C VAL A 130 2.21 -10.68 16.48
N ASP A 131 1.63 -11.04 15.33
CA ASP A 131 0.30 -11.62 15.26
C ASP A 131 0.28 -13.01 15.91
N ASP A 132 -0.76 -13.32 16.68
CA ASP A 132 -0.89 -14.59 17.39
C ASP A 132 -1.14 -15.79 16.45
N ARG A 133 -1.57 -15.53 15.22
CA ARG A 133 -1.98 -16.57 14.26
C ARG A 133 -0.89 -16.93 13.27
N ALA A 134 0.10 -16.06 13.08
CA ALA A 134 1.14 -16.23 12.08
C ALA A 134 2.44 -15.50 12.46
N PRO A 135 3.60 -15.94 11.95
CA PRO A 135 4.87 -15.25 12.18
C PRO A 135 4.96 -13.96 11.33
N VAL A 136 4.07 -13.03 11.58
CA VAL A 136 3.97 -11.73 10.91
C VAL A 136 3.74 -10.63 11.94
N LEU A 137 4.21 -9.42 11.66
CA LEU A 137 3.88 -8.27 12.51
C LEU A 137 2.38 -7.97 12.46
N THR A 138 1.80 -7.54 13.58
CA THR A 138 0.43 -7.01 13.61
C THR A 138 0.26 -5.88 12.58
N PRO A 139 -0.95 -5.61 12.05
CA PRO A 139 -1.17 -4.54 11.07
C PRO A 139 -0.61 -3.19 11.52
N ALA A 140 -0.80 -2.80 12.77
CA ALA A 140 -0.27 -1.55 13.33
C ALA A 140 1.26 -1.50 13.30
N ALA A 141 1.93 -2.58 13.73
CA ALA A 141 3.39 -2.67 13.71
C ALA A 141 3.94 -2.74 12.27
N ALA A 142 3.24 -3.42 11.36
CA ALA A 142 3.60 -3.51 9.94
C ALA A 142 3.59 -2.12 9.27
N VAL A 143 2.55 -1.32 9.51
CA VAL A 143 2.43 0.06 9.02
C VAL A 143 3.60 0.93 9.51
N VAL A 144 3.95 0.85 10.80
CA VAL A 144 5.07 1.60 11.38
C VAL A 144 6.41 1.17 10.75
N GLU A 145 6.66 -0.14 10.63
CA GLU A 145 7.89 -0.65 10.00
C GLU A 145 7.96 -0.30 8.51
N TYR A 146 6.83 -0.28 7.81
CA TYR A 146 6.78 0.12 6.42
C TYR A 146 7.05 1.63 6.26
N ALA A 147 6.51 2.47 7.15
CA ALA A 147 6.83 3.89 7.19
C ALA A 147 8.33 4.15 7.47
N LEU A 148 8.95 3.36 8.36
CA LEU A 148 10.40 3.42 8.63
C LEU A 148 11.24 2.97 7.44
N GLN A 149 10.74 2.02 6.64
CA GLN A 149 11.43 1.49 5.45
C GLN A 149 11.32 2.44 4.26
N SER A 150 10.10 2.84 3.90
CA SER A 150 9.76 3.47 2.61
C SER A 150 9.28 4.92 2.75
N GLY A 151 9.21 5.42 4.00
CA GLY A 151 8.86 6.80 4.31
C GLY A 151 7.39 7.02 4.61
N LEU A 152 7.07 8.24 5.04
CA LEU A 152 5.71 8.63 5.45
C LEU A 152 4.64 8.37 4.39
N PRO A 153 4.85 8.66 3.08
CA PRO A 153 3.79 8.42 2.09
C PRO A 153 3.35 6.95 2.01
N ALA A 154 4.29 6.01 2.13
CA ALA A 154 4.00 4.58 2.16
C ALA A 154 3.26 4.19 3.45
N GLY A 155 3.72 4.71 4.60
CA GLY A 155 3.08 4.49 5.90
C GLY A 155 1.67 5.07 5.98
N VAL A 156 1.43 6.26 5.42
CA VAL A 156 0.09 6.88 5.38
C VAL A 156 -0.85 6.05 4.50
N ALA A 157 -0.42 5.63 3.31
CA ALA A 157 -1.24 4.81 2.44
C ALA A 157 -1.64 3.47 3.09
N ALA A 158 -0.69 2.77 3.72
CA ALA A 158 -0.96 1.54 4.43
C ALA A 158 -1.80 1.77 5.70
N GLY A 159 -1.54 2.86 6.44
CA GLY A 159 -2.24 3.22 7.66
C GLY A 159 -3.71 3.59 7.41
N ASP A 160 -3.98 4.44 6.41
CA ASP A 160 -5.34 4.81 6.01
C ASP A 160 -6.16 3.56 5.64
N ALA A 161 -5.55 2.66 4.85
CA ALA A 161 -6.19 1.40 4.47
C ALA A 161 -6.42 0.49 5.68
N ALA A 162 -5.48 0.41 6.63
CA ALA A 162 -5.61 -0.39 7.84
C ALA A 162 -6.73 0.14 8.76
N LEU A 163 -6.86 1.47 8.90
CA LEU A 163 -7.95 2.11 9.63
C LEU A 163 -9.30 1.88 8.94
N ARG A 164 -9.38 2.06 7.62
CA ARG A 164 -10.59 1.84 6.84
C ARG A 164 -11.07 0.40 6.93
N ALA A 165 -10.17 -0.57 6.89
CA ALA A 165 -10.46 -1.98 7.04
C ALA A 165 -10.77 -2.41 8.49
N GLY A 166 -10.54 -1.52 9.48
CA GLY A 166 -10.74 -1.83 10.89
C GLY A 166 -9.73 -2.83 11.47
N VAL A 167 -8.60 -3.08 10.76
CA VAL A 167 -7.56 -4.02 11.21
C VAL A 167 -6.49 -3.35 12.09
N ALA A 168 -6.47 -2.02 12.15
CA ALA A 168 -5.66 -1.24 13.07
C ALA A 168 -6.45 -0.04 13.59
N THR A 169 -5.95 0.56 14.69
CA THR A 169 -6.47 1.83 15.24
C THR A 169 -5.33 2.85 15.34
N VAL A 170 -5.68 4.13 15.46
CA VAL A 170 -4.68 5.21 15.65
C VAL A 170 -3.88 4.97 16.94
N GLU A 171 -4.55 4.53 17.99
CA GLU A 171 -3.93 4.21 19.28
C GLU A 171 -2.96 3.03 19.15
N GLY A 172 -3.34 1.97 18.41
CA GLY A 172 -2.50 0.81 18.12
C GLY A 172 -1.23 1.19 17.35
N ILE A 173 -1.36 2.05 16.33
CA ILE A 173 -0.22 2.59 15.56
C ILE A 173 0.67 3.46 16.45
N THR A 174 0.08 4.33 17.29
CA THR A 174 0.80 5.17 18.24
C THR A 174 1.59 4.34 19.25
N ALA A 175 0.98 3.29 19.79
CA ALA A 175 1.65 2.35 20.69
C ALA A 175 2.81 1.61 20.01
N ALA A 176 2.61 1.17 18.75
CA ALA A 176 3.67 0.54 17.96
C ALA A 176 4.84 1.50 17.70
N ILE A 177 4.59 2.79 17.43
CA ILE A 177 5.63 3.83 17.33
C ILE A 177 6.40 3.95 18.67
N GLY A 178 5.68 4.02 19.80
CA GLY A 178 6.28 4.11 21.14
C GLY A 178 7.25 2.96 21.43
N ARG A 179 6.89 1.75 21.01
CA ARG A 179 7.75 0.56 21.16
C ARG A 179 9.02 0.59 20.29
N ARG A 180 9.08 1.49 19.29
CA ARG A 180 10.23 1.68 18.38
C ARG A 180 11.16 2.81 18.80
N GLY A 181 11.05 3.32 20.03
CA GLY A 181 11.90 4.38 20.56
C GLY A 181 13.39 4.14 20.29
N GLY A 182 14.14 5.19 19.97
CA GLY A 182 15.57 5.12 19.66
C GLY A 182 15.96 4.66 18.25
N ARG A 183 15.02 4.22 17.41
CA ARG A 183 15.34 3.82 16.03
C ARG A 183 15.51 5.03 15.11
N ASN A 184 16.42 4.90 14.14
CA ASN A 184 16.59 5.89 13.09
C ASN A 184 15.29 6.11 12.31
N GLY A 185 14.91 7.38 12.10
CA GLY A 185 13.69 7.75 11.38
C GLY A 185 12.43 7.82 12.25
N ILE A 186 12.45 7.34 13.50
CA ILE A 186 11.25 7.29 14.36
C ILE A 186 10.63 8.67 14.59
N ARG A 187 11.43 9.73 14.70
CA ARG A 187 10.93 11.11 14.82
C ARG A 187 10.05 11.53 13.65
N ARG A 188 10.39 11.10 12.44
CA ARG A 188 9.56 11.37 11.24
C ARG A 188 8.29 10.54 11.27
N VAL A 189 8.39 9.27 11.64
CA VAL A 189 7.24 8.36 11.71
C VAL A 189 6.31 8.71 12.87
N SER A 190 6.77 9.39 13.93
CA SER A 190 5.92 9.83 15.04
C SER A 190 4.82 10.82 14.62
N MET A 191 4.94 11.47 13.45
CA MET A 191 3.88 12.30 12.88
C MET A 191 2.75 11.48 12.22
N LEU A 192 2.99 10.20 11.94
CA LEU A 192 2.06 9.35 11.20
C LEU A 192 0.63 9.35 11.75
N PRO A 193 0.37 9.19 13.07
CA PRO A 193 -0.99 9.17 13.60
C PRO A 193 -1.83 10.41 13.26
N GLY A 194 -1.20 11.60 13.27
CA GLY A 194 -1.86 12.86 12.93
C GLY A 194 -2.07 13.08 11.42
N LEU A 195 -1.51 12.22 10.59
CA LEU A 195 -1.62 12.28 9.13
C LEU A 195 -2.60 11.26 8.55
N LEU A 196 -3.12 10.34 9.37
CA LEU A 196 -4.01 9.29 8.92
C LEU A 196 -5.43 9.79 8.66
N ASP A 197 -6.05 9.25 7.63
CA ASP A 197 -7.43 9.51 7.25
C ASP A 197 -8.09 8.26 6.66
N PRO A 198 -9.00 7.59 7.41
CA PRO A 198 -9.67 6.38 6.93
C PRO A 198 -10.65 6.61 5.78
N LEU A 199 -10.89 7.88 5.38
CA LEU A 199 -11.78 8.23 4.28
C LEU A 199 -11.11 8.08 2.90
N ALA A 200 -9.77 8.03 2.82
CA ALA A 200 -9.07 7.78 1.57
C ALA A 200 -9.45 6.41 0.99
N GLU A 201 -9.88 6.35 -0.26
CA GLU A 201 -10.37 5.10 -0.87
C GLU A 201 -9.24 4.18 -1.33
N ASN A 202 -8.10 4.77 -1.67
CA ASN A 202 -6.93 4.02 -2.14
C ASN A 202 -5.61 4.71 -1.73
N GLY A 203 -4.49 3.99 -1.92
CA GLY A 203 -3.17 4.49 -1.55
C GLY A 203 -2.68 5.68 -2.38
N GLY A 204 -3.21 5.88 -3.59
CA GLY A 204 -2.95 7.06 -4.42
C GLY A 204 -3.52 8.32 -3.78
N GLU A 205 -4.78 8.27 -3.38
CA GLU A 205 -5.44 9.36 -2.65
C GLU A 205 -4.71 9.68 -1.33
N SER A 206 -4.35 8.66 -0.54
CA SER A 206 -3.59 8.87 0.71
C SER A 206 -2.29 9.65 0.48
N LYS A 207 -1.54 9.30 -0.57
CA LYS A 207 -0.29 9.98 -0.94
C LYS A 207 -0.51 11.38 -1.48
N ALA A 208 -1.54 11.58 -2.30
CA ALA A 208 -1.92 12.87 -2.84
C ALA A 208 -2.37 13.83 -1.73
N ARG A 209 -3.23 13.36 -0.82
CA ARG A 209 -3.65 14.13 0.35
C ARG A 209 -2.45 14.57 1.20
N LEU A 210 -1.54 13.64 1.51
CA LEU A 210 -0.32 13.98 2.24
C LEU A 210 0.50 15.06 1.53
N ALA A 211 0.61 14.96 0.20
CA ALA A 211 1.32 15.93 -0.62
C ALA A 211 0.71 17.33 -0.53
N LEU A 212 -0.60 17.42 -0.68
CA LEU A 212 -1.35 18.67 -0.61
C LEU A 212 -1.25 19.31 0.79
N VAL A 213 -1.36 18.51 1.86
CA VAL A 213 -1.17 18.98 3.24
C VAL A 213 0.26 19.52 3.45
N GLN A 214 1.27 18.83 2.92
CA GLN A 214 2.67 19.26 3.04
C GLN A 214 2.97 20.58 2.31
N VAL A 215 2.26 20.89 1.24
CA VAL A 215 2.37 22.20 0.57
C VAL A 215 1.41 23.25 1.14
N GLY A 216 0.73 22.94 2.26
CA GLY A 216 0.01 23.90 3.09
C GLY A 216 -1.48 24.06 2.77
N PHE A 217 -2.14 23.05 2.20
CA PHE A 217 -3.59 23.01 2.10
C PHE A 217 -4.18 22.29 3.32
N ASP A 218 -5.24 22.87 3.91
CA ASP A 218 -6.09 22.20 4.90
C ASP A 218 -7.25 21.53 4.14
N LEU A 219 -7.35 20.22 4.23
CA LEU A 219 -8.26 19.42 3.43
C LEU A 219 -9.35 18.76 4.27
N GLU A 220 -10.53 18.71 3.70
CA GLU A 220 -11.66 17.92 4.18
C GLU A 220 -11.98 16.84 3.15
N SER A 221 -11.83 15.58 3.54
CA SER A 221 -11.95 14.45 2.61
C SER A 221 -13.40 14.06 2.38
N GLN A 222 -13.70 13.63 1.14
CA GLN A 222 -14.91 12.92 0.78
C GLN A 222 -16.21 13.67 1.17
N VAL A 223 -16.27 14.99 0.96
CA VAL A 223 -17.47 15.79 1.26
C VAL A 223 -18.57 15.51 0.24
N TRP A 224 -19.84 15.53 0.69
CA TRP A 224 -20.98 15.39 -0.20
C TRP A 224 -21.48 16.76 -0.65
N VAL A 225 -21.60 16.96 -1.96
CA VAL A 225 -22.11 18.19 -2.58
C VAL A 225 -23.40 17.85 -3.32
N GLU A 226 -24.51 18.53 -2.96
CA GLU A 226 -25.77 18.44 -3.68
C GLU A 226 -25.74 19.32 -4.92
N THR A 227 -26.19 18.77 -6.03
CA THR A 227 -26.29 19.48 -7.31
C THR A 227 -27.66 19.24 -7.93
N SER A 228 -27.98 19.96 -9.00
CA SER A 228 -29.25 19.80 -9.73
C SER A 228 -29.46 18.41 -10.38
N ILE A 229 -28.40 17.62 -10.50
CA ILE A 229 -28.42 16.28 -11.14
C ILE A 229 -28.09 15.15 -10.16
N GLY A 230 -27.89 15.44 -8.88
CA GLY A 230 -27.63 14.47 -7.84
C GLY A 230 -26.51 14.87 -6.89
N TRP A 231 -26.13 13.90 -6.04
CA TRP A 231 -25.10 14.07 -5.06
C TRP A 231 -23.76 13.57 -5.62
N PHE A 232 -22.71 14.38 -5.44
CA PHE A 232 -21.34 14.01 -5.80
C PHE A 232 -20.42 14.07 -4.58
N ARG A 233 -19.36 13.28 -4.62
CA ARG A 233 -18.40 13.16 -3.54
C ARG A 233 -16.98 13.33 -4.11
N PRO A 234 -16.49 14.58 -4.21
CA PRO A 234 -15.11 14.89 -4.54
C PRO A 234 -14.13 14.32 -3.51
N ASP A 235 -12.89 14.02 -3.93
CA ASP A 235 -11.88 13.46 -3.04
C ASP A 235 -11.57 14.42 -1.89
N TRP A 236 -11.41 15.71 -2.17
CA TRP A 236 -11.14 16.71 -1.13
C TRP A 236 -11.81 18.06 -1.44
N ARG A 237 -12.09 18.77 -0.35
CA ARG A 237 -12.38 20.20 -0.35
C ARG A 237 -11.27 20.93 0.40
N VAL A 238 -10.77 22.04 -0.14
CA VAL A 238 -9.91 22.95 0.64
C VAL A 238 -10.78 23.65 1.68
N ARG A 239 -10.52 23.40 2.96
CA ARG A 239 -11.36 23.84 4.08
C ARG A 239 -11.55 25.36 4.08
N GLY A 240 -12.78 25.78 4.30
CA GLY A 240 -13.14 27.20 4.35
C GLY A 240 -13.23 27.88 2.98
N THR A 241 -13.08 27.13 1.87
CA THR A 241 -13.09 27.70 0.50
C THR A 241 -14.12 27.02 -0.40
N ALA A 242 -14.32 27.56 -1.60
CA ALA A 242 -15.14 26.98 -2.64
C ALA A 242 -14.37 26.01 -3.57
N THR A 243 -13.16 25.59 -3.19
CA THR A 243 -12.31 24.76 -4.03
C THR A 243 -12.46 23.27 -3.69
N LEU A 244 -12.78 22.48 -4.70
CA LEU A 244 -12.77 21.01 -4.68
C LEU A 244 -11.54 20.51 -5.42
N ILE A 245 -10.97 19.42 -4.97
CA ILE A 245 -9.82 18.77 -5.61
C ILE A 245 -10.18 17.30 -5.87
N GLU A 246 -9.91 16.83 -7.07
CA GLU A 246 -10.05 15.43 -7.47
C GLU A 246 -8.73 14.89 -8.00
N LEU A 247 -8.42 13.65 -7.67
CA LEU A 247 -7.27 12.93 -8.18
C LEU A 247 -7.67 12.10 -9.40
N ASP A 248 -7.18 12.50 -10.57
CA ASP A 248 -7.43 11.75 -11.79
C ASP A 248 -6.61 10.46 -11.84
N GLY A 249 -7.31 9.34 -11.81
CA GLY A 249 -6.69 8.05 -12.08
C GLY A 249 -6.61 7.81 -13.59
N VAL A 250 -5.40 7.68 -14.14
CA VAL A 250 -5.18 7.39 -15.57
C VAL A 250 -5.97 6.15 -16.04
N ALA A 251 -6.21 5.18 -15.15
CA ALA A 251 -6.98 3.97 -15.44
C ALA A 251 -8.48 4.21 -15.61
N LYS A 252 -9.04 5.32 -15.09
CA LYS A 252 -10.50 5.57 -15.15
C LYS A 252 -11.01 5.95 -16.55
N CYS A 253 -10.15 6.47 -17.41
CA CYS A 253 -10.53 6.96 -18.74
C CYS A 253 -10.22 5.98 -19.88
N LEU A 254 -9.58 4.85 -19.60
CA LEU A 254 -9.16 3.88 -20.61
C LEU A 254 -9.99 2.59 -20.52
N ASP A 255 -10.25 1.95 -21.67
CA ASP A 255 -10.79 0.59 -21.72
C ASP A 255 -9.67 -0.45 -21.47
N GLU A 256 -10.04 -1.74 -21.43
CA GLU A 256 -9.08 -2.84 -21.27
C GLU A 256 -8.01 -2.91 -22.39
N GLN A 257 -8.22 -2.22 -23.49
CA GLN A 257 -7.29 -2.09 -24.61
C GLN A 257 -6.52 -0.77 -24.60
N GLY A 258 -6.64 0.04 -23.54
CA GLY A 258 -5.93 1.32 -23.40
C GLY A 258 -6.47 2.46 -24.26
N ARG A 259 -7.72 2.39 -24.73
CA ARG A 259 -8.36 3.43 -25.55
C ARG A 259 -9.26 4.31 -24.69
N LEU A 260 -9.29 5.62 -24.98
CA LEU A 260 -10.14 6.59 -24.29
C LEU A 260 -11.63 6.24 -24.42
N VAL A 261 -12.31 6.07 -23.30
CA VAL A 261 -13.76 5.85 -23.24
C VAL A 261 -14.48 7.19 -23.22
N THR A 262 -14.95 7.63 -24.36
CA THR A 262 -15.59 8.95 -24.58
C THR A 262 -16.81 9.21 -23.68
N SER A 263 -17.54 8.16 -23.29
CA SER A 263 -18.68 8.28 -22.38
C SER A 263 -18.25 8.66 -20.95
N ARG A 264 -17.11 8.16 -20.46
CA ARG A 264 -16.55 8.51 -19.16
C ARG A 264 -16.09 9.96 -19.13
N VAL A 265 -15.38 10.40 -20.15
CA VAL A 265 -14.95 11.82 -20.28
C VAL A 265 -16.14 12.78 -20.36
N ARG A 266 -17.25 12.39 -21.00
CA ARG A 266 -18.48 13.20 -21.02
C ARG A 266 -19.17 13.22 -19.65
N GLY A 267 -19.18 12.10 -18.93
CA GLY A 267 -19.72 12.00 -17.58
C GLY A 267 -19.00 12.92 -16.61
N ASP A 268 -17.67 12.93 -16.66
CA ASP A 268 -16.83 13.78 -15.81
C ASP A 268 -17.10 15.26 -16.06
N ARG A 269 -17.18 15.72 -17.32
CA ARG A 269 -17.52 17.10 -17.65
C ARG A 269 -18.93 17.53 -17.18
N THR A 270 -19.89 16.61 -17.21
CA THR A 270 -21.26 16.89 -16.73
C THR A 270 -21.26 17.05 -15.20
N ARG A 271 -20.52 16.21 -14.52
CA ARG A 271 -20.31 16.25 -13.07
C ARG A 271 -19.65 17.56 -12.66
N ASP A 272 -18.55 17.94 -13.33
CA ASP A 272 -17.84 19.20 -13.04
C ASP A 272 -18.74 20.42 -13.18
N ARG A 273 -19.49 20.51 -14.28
CA ARG A 273 -20.45 21.60 -14.50
C ARG A 273 -21.53 21.65 -13.42
N ALA A 274 -22.00 20.50 -12.97
CA ALA A 274 -22.97 20.43 -11.90
C ALA A 274 -22.39 20.93 -10.58
N LEU A 275 -21.16 20.53 -10.23
CA LEU A 275 -20.43 21.05 -9.06
C LEU A 275 -20.13 22.55 -9.17
N GLU A 276 -19.71 23.01 -10.35
CA GLU A 276 -19.44 24.44 -10.58
C GLU A 276 -20.72 25.28 -10.51
N SER A 277 -21.87 24.76 -10.92
CA SER A 277 -23.16 25.46 -10.79
C SER A 277 -23.60 25.70 -9.35
N THR A 278 -23.04 24.97 -8.38
CA THR A 278 -23.24 25.19 -6.95
C THR A 278 -22.27 26.20 -6.33
N GLY A 279 -21.44 26.84 -7.15
CA GLY A 279 -20.46 27.85 -6.71
C GLY A 279 -19.08 27.29 -6.35
N HIS A 280 -18.86 25.99 -6.54
CA HIS A 280 -17.53 25.38 -6.37
C HIS A 280 -16.67 25.54 -7.62
N ARG A 281 -15.37 25.36 -7.45
CA ARG A 281 -14.38 25.17 -8.52
C ARG A 281 -13.71 23.82 -8.34
N VAL A 282 -13.75 22.97 -9.37
CA VAL A 282 -13.08 21.67 -9.35
C VAL A 282 -11.68 21.80 -9.94
N VAL A 283 -10.68 21.28 -9.24
CA VAL A 283 -9.28 21.20 -9.64
C VAL A 283 -8.92 19.72 -9.79
N HIS A 284 -8.59 19.30 -11.00
CA HIS A 284 -8.14 17.96 -11.29
C HIS A 284 -6.62 17.88 -11.20
N LEU A 285 -6.10 16.86 -10.51
CA LEU A 285 -4.68 16.61 -10.34
C LEU A 285 -4.34 15.19 -10.76
N SER A 286 -3.27 15.02 -11.50
CA SER A 286 -2.69 13.71 -11.81
C SER A 286 -1.67 13.30 -10.75
N MET A 287 -1.26 12.02 -10.74
CA MET A 287 -0.16 11.56 -9.88
C MET A 287 1.18 12.21 -10.25
N ASP A 288 1.37 12.66 -11.50
CA ASP A 288 2.56 13.39 -11.92
C ASP A 288 2.58 14.81 -11.32
N ASP A 289 1.42 15.49 -11.26
CA ASP A 289 1.29 16.77 -10.56
C ASP A 289 1.60 16.63 -9.08
N ILE A 290 1.11 15.55 -8.45
CA ILE A 290 1.38 15.22 -7.04
C ILE A 290 2.87 14.94 -6.81
N ALA A 291 3.56 14.34 -7.75
CA ALA A 291 5.00 14.07 -7.67
C ALA A 291 5.85 15.35 -7.82
N ALA A 292 5.37 16.33 -8.56
CA ALA A 292 6.04 17.61 -8.83
C ALA A 292 5.85 18.61 -7.66
N ARG A 293 6.41 18.30 -6.48
CA ARG A 293 6.17 19.00 -5.21
C ARG A 293 6.36 20.51 -5.27
N ASP A 294 7.37 20.99 -5.96
CA ASP A 294 7.71 22.42 -6.02
C ASP A 294 6.68 23.23 -6.79
N THR A 295 5.99 22.62 -7.74
CA THR A 295 4.97 23.24 -8.59
C THR A 295 3.54 22.93 -8.15
N LEU A 296 3.32 21.97 -7.25
CA LEU A 296 1.99 21.52 -6.84
C LEU A 296 1.14 22.64 -6.26
N ARG A 297 1.68 23.42 -5.30
CA ARG A 297 0.93 24.54 -4.73
C ARG A 297 0.61 25.64 -5.75
N PRO A 298 1.57 26.16 -6.55
CA PRO A 298 1.29 27.09 -7.64
C PRO A 298 0.24 26.57 -8.61
N LEU A 299 0.28 25.30 -9.00
CA LEU A 299 -0.68 24.67 -9.90
C LEU A 299 -2.10 24.71 -9.33
N VAL A 300 -2.28 24.28 -8.09
CA VAL A 300 -3.60 24.31 -7.42
C VAL A 300 -4.11 25.75 -7.31
N VAL A 301 -3.27 26.69 -6.90
CA VAL A 301 -3.64 28.12 -6.80
C VAL A 301 -4.06 28.68 -8.16
N GLN A 302 -3.33 28.36 -9.22
CA GLN A 302 -3.66 28.80 -10.59
C GLN A 302 -5.00 28.26 -11.05
N HIS A 303 -5.29 26.98 -10.85
CA HIS A 303 -6.51 26.33 -11.33
C HIS A 303 -7.73 26.68 -10.47
N ALA A 304 -7.56 26.82 -9.17
CA ALA A 304 -8.62 27.21 -8.26
C ALA A 304 -9.00 28.71 -8.44
N GLY A 305 -8.04 29.57 -8.80
CA GLY A 305 -8.25 30.98 -8.97
C GLY A 305 -8.82 31.65 -7.72
N ASP A 306 -9.87 32.45 -7.89
CA ASP A 306 -10.55 33.18 -6.80
C ASP A 306 -11.38 32.27 -5.87
N ALA A 307 -11.62 31.01 -6.25
CA ALA A 307 -12.38 30.06 -5.43
C ALA A 307 -11.70 29.76 -4.08
N LEU A 308 -10.37 29.90 -3.98
CA LEU A 308 -9.64 29.81 -2.71
C LEU A 308 -9.95 30.95 -1.72
N GLN A 309 -10.51 32.05 -2.20
CA GLN A 309 -10.88 33.20 -1.39
C GLN A 309 -12.40 33.28 -1.14
N LYS A 310 -13.19 32.48 -1.87
CA LYS A 310 -14.64 32.43 -1.70
C LYS A 310 -15.02 31.55 -0.51
N PRO A 311 -16.05 31.95 0.27
CA PRO A 311 -16.53 31.13 1.36
C PRO A 311 -17.05 29.78 0.84
N THR A 312 -16.96 28.77 1.69
CA THR A 312 -17.42 27.43 1.38
C THR A 312 -18.90 27.40 1.05
N PRO A 313 -19.32 26.96 -0.13
CA PRO A 313 -20.73 26.66 -0.42
C PRO A 313 -21.23 25.47 0.44
N PRO A 314 -22.57 25.33 0.61
CA PRO A 314 -23.14 24.24 1.39
C PRO A 314 -22.68 22.86 0.89
N ALA A 315 -22.25 22.00 1.82
CA ALA A 315 -21.91 20.63 1.58
C ALA A 315 -22.08 19.81 2.87
N LEU A 316 -22.34 18.52 2.75
CA LEU A 316 -22.39 17.62 3.90
C LEU A 316 -21.01 16.98 4.12
N SER A 317 -20.63 16.80 5.39
CA SER A 317 -19.41 16.07 5.72
C SER A 317 -19.51 14.60 5.27
N ALA A 318 -18.38 13.93 5.08
CA ALA A 318 -18.31 12.52 4.72
C ALA A 318 -19.08 11.59 5.68
N ARG A 319 -19.24 11.99 6.94
CA ARG A 319 -19.98 11.24 7.97
C ARG A 319 -21.49 11.37 7.85
N THR A 320 -21.97 12.35 7.11
CA THR A 320 -23.41 12.62 6.91
C THR A 320 -23.78 12.13 5.52
N ARG A 321 -24.26 10.87 5.42
CA ARG A 321 -24.81 10.37 4.16
C ARG A 321 -26.13 11.07 3.84
N PRO A 322 -26.36 11.51 2.57
CA PRO A 322 -27.68 11.92 2.12
C PRO A 322 -28.64 10.76 2.29
N ASN A 323 -29.78 11.00 2.97
CA ASN A 323 -30.78 9.96 3.16
C ASN A 323 -31.37 9.51 1.81
N GLY A 324 -31.28 8.23 1.50
CA GLY A 324 -32.24 7.52 0.67
C GLY A 324 -32.09 7.55 -0.84
N GLN A 325 -30.95 7.92 -1.42
CA GLN A 325 -30.72 7.68 -2.86
C GLN A 325 -29.65 6.61 -3.07
N GLY A 326 -30.12 5.49 -3.64
CA GLY A 326 -29.25 4.41 -4.07
C GLY A 326 -28.25 4.91 -5.10
N TRP A 327 -27.07 4.35 -5.06
CA TRP A 327 -26.02 4.53 -6.07
C TRP A 327 -26.62 4.26 -7.43
N GLY A 328 -26.68 5.28 -8.28
CA GLY A 328 -26.64 5.02 -9.71
C GLY A 328 -25.30 4.38 -10.01
N ALA A 329 -25.28 3.06 -10.00
CA ALA A 329 -24.16 2.30 -10.49
C ALA A 329 -24.00 2.63 -11.97
N THR A 330 -23.07 3.51 -12.28
CA THR A 330 -22.45 3.51 -13.60
C THR A 330 -21.11 2.80 -13.41
N GLY A 331 -21.10 1.53 -13.87
CA GLY A 331 -20.00 0.62 -13.89
C GLY A 331 -18.76 1.11 -14.66
#